data_e1ddb9a35aa7b0402dfb221015480138
#
_entry.id   e1ddb9a35aa7b0402dfb221015480138
#
_cell.length_a   1.000
_cell.length_b   1.000
_cell.length_c   1.000
_cell.angle_alpha   90.00
_cell.angle_beta   90.00
_cell.angle_gamma   90.00
#
_symmetry.space_group_name_H-M   'P 1'
#
loop_
_entity.id
_entity.type
_entity.pdbx_description
1 polymer ?
#
loop_
_entity_poly.entity_id
_entity_poly.type
_entity_poly.pdbx_seq_one_letter_code
_entity_poly.pdbx_strand_id
1 'polypeptide(L)'
;MDAPMTPREAVAWLVENTAATRKAYCIILRSTNGVHNPGTRGMLICQAAELAGRLHAYRESLHHMMQAGMIPADLLDDVKEVLK
;
A
#
# COMPACT_ATOMS: atom_id res chain seq x y z
N MET A 1 -20.76 -18.16 -2.50
CA MET A 1 -19.66 -18.15 -1.53
C MET A 1 -18.35 -18.07 -2.30
N ASP A 2 -17.55 -17.03 -2.03
CA ASP A 2 -16.31 -16.86 -2.76
C ASP A 2 -15.27 -17.88 -2.31
N ALA A 3 -14.51 -18.39 -3.26
CA ALA A 3 -13.40 -19.27 -2.93
C ALA A 3 -12.32 -18.48 -2.18
N PRO A 4 -11.61 -19.11 -1.22
CA PRO A 4 -10.50 -18.42 -0.56
C PRO A 4 -9.41 -18.10 -1.56
N MET A 5 -8.73 -16.95 -1.36
CA MET A 5 -7.60 -16.55 -2.16
C MET A 5 -6.48 -17.58 -2.10
N THR A 6 -5.90 -17.88 -3.26
CA THR A 6 -4.66 -18.66 -3.29
C THR A 6 -3.51 -17.78 -2.78
N PRO A 7 -2.39 -18.37 -2.32
CA PRO A 7 -1.22 -17.59 -1.92
C PRO A 7 -0.73 -16.64 -3.02
N ARG A 8 -0.76 -17.08 -4.28
CA ARG A 8 -0.38 -16.25 -5.42
C ARG A 8 -1.32 -15.06 -5.58
N GLU A 9 -2.63 -15.28 -5.49
CA GLU A 9 -3.61 -14.20 -5.57
C GLU A 9 -3.46 -13.20 -4.43
N ALA A 10 -3.16 -13.67 -3.23
CA ALA A 10 -2.93 -12.82 -2.07
C ALA A 10 -1.71 -11.91 -2.28
N VAL A 11 -0.61 -12.45 -2.80
CA VAL A 11 0.60 -11.66 -3.10
C VAL A 11 0.30 -10.63 -4.19
N ALA A 12 -0.36 -11.03 -5.27
CA ALA A 12 -0.73 -10.13 -6.36
C ALA A 12 -1.63 -8.99 -5.85
N TRP A 13 -2.60 -9.32 -5.00
CA TRP A 13 -3.47 -8.33 -4.37
C TRP A 13 -2.69 -7.34 -3.52
N LEU A 14 -1.76 -7.82 -2.70
CA LEU A 14 -0.92 -6.97 -1.85
C LEU A 14 -0.03 -6.04 -2.69
N VAL A 15 0.57 -6.55 -3.76
CA VAL A 15 1.40 -5.74 -4.67
C VAL A 15 0.57 -4.62 -5.27
N GLU A 16 -0.59 -4.95 -5.83
CA GLU A 16 -1.49 -3.98 -6.47
C GLU A 16 -1.97 -2.92 -5.47
N ASN A 17 -2.40 -3.34 -4.29
CA ASN A 17 -2.91 -2.43 -3.27
C ASN A 17 -1.81 -1.58 -2.64
N THR A 18 -0.60 -2.13 -2.49
CA THR A 18 0.55 -1.35 -2.03
C THR A 18 0.87 -0.22 -3.00
N ALA A 19 0.92 -0.52 -4.29
CA ALA A 19 1.19 0.48 -5.33
C ALA A 19 0.09 1.55 -5.38
N ALA A 20 -1.17 1.13 -5.36
CA ALA A 20 -2.31 2.05 -5.40
C ALA A 20 -2.37 2.94 -4.15
N THR A 21 -2.12 2.38 -2.98
CA THR A 21 -2.13 3.12 -1.71
C THR A 21 -0.99 4.14 -1.67
N ARG A 22 0.20 3.77 -2.14
CA ARG A 22 1.34 4.69 -2.24
C ARG A 22 1.00 5.88 -3.14
N LYS A 23 0.41 5.61 -4.29
CA LYS A 23 0.01 6.65 -5.24
C LYS A 23 -1.01 7.60 -4.60
N ALA A 24 -2.04 7.06 -3.96
CA ALA A 24 -3.06 7.85 -3.27
C ALA A 24 -2.45 8.70 -2.16
N TYR A 25 -1.54 8.13 -1.38
CA TYR A 25 -0.83 8.83 -0.32
C TYR A 25 -0.05 10.03 -0.86
N CYS A 26 0.70 9.84 -1.94
CA CYS A 26 1.47 10.91 -2.56
C CYS A 26 0.56 12.02 -3.09
N ILE A 27 -0.58 11.68 -3.69
CA ILE A 27 -1.55 12.66 -4.18
C ILE A 27 -2.10 13.49 -3.02
N ILE A 28 -2.47 12.86 -1.91
CA ILE A 28 -2.99 13.55 -0.73
C ILE A 28 -1.94 14.48 -0.13
N LEU A 29 -0.69 14.05 -0.03
CA LEU A 29 0.38 14.90 0.49
C LEU A 29 0.60 16.15 -0.38
N ARG A 30 0.59 15.98 -1.70
CA ARG A 30 0.72 17.12 -2.64
C ARG A 30 -0.47 18.07 -2.48
N SER A 31 -1.66 17.53 -2.36
CA SER A 31 -2.87 18.35 -2.18
C SER A 31 -2.81 19.14 -0.87
N THR A 32 -2.28 18.56 0.20
CA THR A 32 -2.15 19.22 1.50
C THR A 32 -1.29 20.49 1.41
N ASN A 33 -0.22 20.45 0.61
CA ASN A 33 0.70 21.58 0.47
C ASN A 33 0.05 22.81 -0.16
N GLY A 34 -0.99 22.63 -0.99
CA GLY A 34 -1.68 23.75 -1.65
C GLY A 34 -2.92 24.25 -0.90
N VAL A 35 -3.27 23.65 0.23
CA VAL A 35 -4.49 23.99 0.96
C VAL A 35 -4.19 24.88 2.16
N HIS A 36 -4.87 26.03 2.22
CA HIS A 36 -4.71 26.99 3.32
C HIS A 36 -5.83 26.96 4.33
N ASN A 37 -6.99 26.37 3.99
CA ASN A 37 -8.12 26.24 4.92
C ASN A 37 -7.80 25.20 5.99
N PRO A 38 -7.81 25.58 7.30
CA PRO A 38 -7.42 24.65 8.36
C PRO A 38 -8.29 23.40 8.46
N GLY A 39 -9.60 23.52 8.22
CA GLY A 39 -10.50 22.38 8.26
C GLY A 39 -10.22 21.37 7.15
N THR A 40 -10.08 21.85 5.92
CA THR A 40 -9.76 21.00 4.77
C THR A 40 -8.38 20.39 4.92
N ARG A 41 -7.42 21.18 5.37
CA ARG A 41 -6.04 20.68 5.58
C ARG A 41 -6.03 19.58 6.64
N GLY A 42 -6.77 19.74 7.73
CA GLY A 42 -6.90 18.75 8.77
C GLY A 42 -7.47 17.43 8.26
N MET A 43 -8.52 17.50 7.42
CA MET A 43 -9.09 16.32 6.77
C MET A 43 -8.06 15.59 5.91
N LEU A 44 -7.30 16.33 5.10
CA LEU A 44 -6.27 15.73 4.23
C LEU A 44 -5.16 15.08 5.05
N ILE A 45 -4.75 15.69 6.15
CA ILE A 45 -3.75 15.11 7.05
C ILE A 45 -4.26 13.80 7.65
N CYS A 46 -5.53 13.75 8.08
CA CYS A 46 -6.13 12.52 8.60
C CYS A 46 -6.20 11.43 7.54
N GLN A 47 -6.57 11.77 6.30
CA GLN A 47 -6.59 10.83 5.20
C GLN A 47 -5.19 10.30 4.89
N ALA A 48 -4.18 11.17 4.92
CA ALA A 48 -2.79 10.78 4.71
C ALA A 48 -2.31 9.81 5.79
N ALA A 49 -2.67 10.07 7.05
CA ALA A 49 -2.31 9.19 8.16
C ALA A 49 -2.94 7.80 8.01
N GLU A 50 -4.20 7.74 7.59
CA GLU A 50 -4.89 6.46 7.35
C GLU A 50 -4.23 5.68 6.21
N LEU A 51 -3.91 6.35 5.11
CA LEU A 51 -3.23 5.71 3.97
C LEU A 51 -1.83 5.24 4.35
N ALA A 52 -1.11 6.02 5.15
CA ALA A 52 0.22 5.64 5.65
C ALA A 52 0.14 4.37 6.48
N GLY A 53 -0.88 4.23 7.34
CA GLY A 53 -1.10 3.03 8.15
C GLY A 53 -1.37 1.80 7.27
N ARG A 54 -2.23 1.94 6.27
CA ARG A 54 -2.50 0.86 5.32
C ARG A 54 -1.26 0.46 4.53
N LEU A 55 -0.53 1.44 4.04
CA LEU A 55 0.70 1.21 3.29
C LEU A 55 1.72 0.45 4.13
N HIS A 56 1.90 0.87 5.39
CA HIS A 56 2.79 0.19 6.32
C HIS A 56 2.40 -1.28 6.52
N ALA A 57 1.11 -1.54 6.75
CA ALA A 57 0.61 -2.89 6.98
C ALA A 57 0.82 -3.79 5.75
N TYR A 58 0.54 -3.29 4.56
CA TYR A 58 0.74 -4.03 3.32
C TYR A 58 2.22 -4.35 3.09
N ARG A 59 3.08 -3.36 3.32
CA ARG A 59 4.54 -3.53 3.15
C ARG A 59 5.09 -4.55 4.16
N GLU A 60 4.67 -4.49 5.41
CA GLU A 60 5.07 -5.46 6.42
C GLU A 60 4.66 -6.88 6.04
N SER A 61 3.42 -7.04 5.57
CA SER A 61 2.93 -8.34 5.11
C SER A 61 3.80 -8.90 3.99
N LEU A 62 4.16 -8.07 3.00
CA LEU A 62 5.03 -8.49 1.90
C LEU A 62 6.44 -8.81 2.37
N HIS A 63 6.99 -8.04 3.30
CA HIS A 63 8.30 -8.33 3.89
C HIS A 63 8.32 -9.69 4.60
N HIS A 64 7.31 -9.97 5.41
CA HIS A 64 7.20 -11.25 6.11
C HIS A 64 7.08 -12.41 5.13
N MET A 65 6.27 -12.27 4.09
CA MET A 65 6.10 -13.30 3.08
C MET A 65 7.40 -13.53 2.30
N MET A 66 8.14 -12.46 2.01
CA MET A 66 9.44 -12.56 1.34
C MET A 66 10.46 -13.31 2.22
N GLN A 67 10.54 -12.97 3.51
CA GLN A 67 11.43 -13.62 4.46
C GLN A 67 11.10 -15.10 4.64
N ALA A 68 9.81 -15.44 4.57
CA ALA A 68 9.35 -16.82 4.68
C ALA A 68 9.48 -17.63 3.38
N GLY A 69 9.94 -17.00 2.30
CA GLY A 69 10.06 -17.67 1.00
C GLY A 69 8.73 -17.99 0.35
N MET A 70 7.69 -17.23 0.67
CA MET A 70 6.32 -17.48 0.19
C MET A 70 5.97 -16.71 -1.08
N ILE A 71 6.87 -15.89 -1.60
CA ILE A 71 6.60 -15.10 -2.81
C ILE A 71 6.89 -15.97 -4.04
N PRO A 72 5.92 -16.14 -4.96
CA PRO A 72 6.17 -16.80 -6.23
C PRO A 72 7.29 -16.11 -7.01
N ALA A 73 8.14 -16.89 -7.67
CA ALA A 73 9.32 -16.37 -8.37
C ALA A 73 8.98 -15.31 -9.41
N ASP A 74 7.85 -15.47 -10.11
CA ASP A 74 7.41 -14.53 -11.14
C ASP A 74 6.85 -13.22 -10.59
N LEU A 75 6.52 -13.17 -9.29
CA LEU A 75 6.03 -11.96 -8.62
C LEU A 75 7.12 -11.28 -7.78
N LEU A 76 8.29 -11.90 -7.65
CA LEU A 76 9.35 -11.40 -6.77
C LEU A 76 9.84 -10.00 -7.17
N ASP A 77 10.00 -9.76 -8.47
CA ASP A 77 10.43 -8.45 -8.96
C ASP A 77 9.38 -7.37 -8.68
N ASP A 78 8.11 -7.70 -8.85
CA ASP A 78 7.01 -6.78 -8.54
C ASP A 78 6.95 -6.45 -7.05
N VAL A 79 7.16 -7.44 -6.18
CA VAL A 79 7.23 -7.23 -4.73
C VAL A 79 8.38 -6.30 -4.38
N LYS A 80 9.57 -6.56 -4.92
CA LYS A 80 10.75 -5.71 -4.68
C LYS A 80 10.51 -4.27 -5.13
N GLU A 81 9.81 -4.08 -6.25
CA GLU A 81 9.51 -2.76 -6.78
C GLU A 81 8.61 -1.96 -5.84
N VAL A 82 7.55 -2.57 -5.31
CA VAL A 82 6.63 -1.88 -4.40
C VAL A 82 7.20 -1.68 -3.01
N LEU A 83 8.26 -2.40 -2.64
CA LEU A 83 8.94 -2.25 -1.35
C LEU A 83 10.07 -1.21 -1.37
N LYS A 84 10.38 -0.65 -2.51
CA LYS A 84 11.39 0.41 -2.62
C LYS A 84 11.01 1.69 -1.90
#